data_6a6df14ca9c63f7a234aac099e92d0dc
#
_entry.id   6a6df14ca9c63f7a234aac099e92d0dc
#
_cell.length_a   1.000
_cell.length_b   1.000
_cell.length_c   1.000
_cell.angle_alpha   90.00
_cell.angle_beta   90.00
_cell.angle_gamma   90.00
#
_symmetry.space_group_name_H-M   'P 1'
#
loop_
_entity.id
_entity.type
_entity.pdbx_description
1 polymer ?
#
loop_
_entity_poly.entity_id
_entity_poly.type
_entity_poly.pdbx_seq_one_letter_code
_entity_poly.pdbx_strand_id
1 'polypeptide(L)'
;MISKRSIFWLLLILMPVLIAACSSASSSLGQYHEGRILLLNVLEMDRTDELRYSTIDPEDVIRKWRVQPSEEGQELLLMRFRVENYVALNTVLVADQQSVVLEGFFQDNYRPISISGTMFLDQRGQGEGTVTLEAGECTDHARLVINAGTNVQWTNRGDTNSAIQFGPGVLPDLGVELLQIVPGASITHRFDQPGTFNYQCSGGGDGPPQPAQILVEAADSVRDKKENNILFLEGSFNLPKDTSIDGWMVFEIPIGTKIKTLRWRAGDSITVRF
;
A
#
# COMPACT_ATOMS: atom_id res chain seq x y z
N MET A 1 -46.69 45.30 -32.53
CA MET A 1 -46.86 43.92 -33.00
C MET A 1 -45.46 43.32 -33.13
N ILE A 2 -45.04 42.54 -32.12
CA ILE A 2 -43.72 41.88 -32.13
C ILE A 2 -43.88 40.61 -32.99
N SER A 3 -43.11 40.54 -34.08
CA SER A 3 -43.19 39.44 -35.04
C SER A 3 -42.83 38.11 -34.35
N LYS A 4 -43.64 37.05 -34.56
CA LYS A 4 -43.41 35.68 -34.05
C LYS A 4 -42.01 35.14 -34.40
N ARG A 5 -41.33 35.66 -35.43
CA ARG A 5 -39.96 35.31 -35.80
C ARG A 5 -38.92 35.86 -34.84
N SER A 6 -39.14 37.02 -34.21
CA SER A 6 -38.19 37.61 -33.25
C SER A 6 -38.19 36.86 -31.92
N ILE A 7 -39.30 36.26 -31.52
CA ILE A 7 -39.39 35.47 -30.28
C ILE A 7 -38.63 34.11 -30.43
N PHE A 8 -38.66 33.54 -31.63
CA PHE A 8 -37.98 32.30 -31.92
C PHE A 8 -36.45 32.45 -31.87
N TRP A 9 -35.92 33.56 -32.36
CA TRP A 9 -34.49 33.88 -32.30
C TRP A 9 -34.02 34.21 -30.87
N LEU A 10 -34.87 34.83 -30.06
CA LEU A 10 -34.54 35.10 -28.63
C LEU A 10 -34.50 33.83 -27.81
N LEU A 11 -35.38 32.85 -28.08
CA LEU A 11 -35.36 31.52 -27.43
C LEU A 11 -34.14 30.69 -27.84
N LEU A 12 -33.65 30.82 -29.08
CA LEU A 12 -32.47 30.09 -29.56
C LEU A 12 -31.15 30.62 -28.96
N ILE A 13 -31.10 31.90 -28.58
CA ILE A 13 -29.94 32.53 -27.96
C ILE A 13 -29.90 32.25 -26.44
N LEU A 14 -31.05 32.02 -25.80
CA LEU A 14 -31.11 31.69 -24.36
C LEU A 14 -30.75 30.24 -24.05
N MET A 15 -30.87 29.33 -25.02
CA MET A 15 -30.63 27.91 -24.84
C MET A 15 -29.16 27.53 -24.54
N PRO A 16 -28.13 28.15 -25.14
CA PRO A 16 -26.73 27.83 -24.80
C PRO A 16 -26.27 28.40 -23.45
N VAL A 17 -26.96 29.38 -22.87
CA VAL A 17 -26.60 29.97 -21.57
C VAL A 17 -27.03 29.04 -20.41
N LEU A 18 -28.06 28.22 -20.61
CA LEU A 18 -28.53 27.25 -19.60
C LEU A 18 -27.69 25.99 -19.54
N ILE A 19 -26.90 25.66 -20.57
CA ILE A 19 -26.05 24.47 -20.60
C ILE A 19 -24.69 24.73 -19.92
N ALA A 20 -24.28 26.00 -19.82
CA ALA A 20 -23.01 26.37 -19.16
C ALA A 20 -23.10 26.47 -17.63
N ALA A 21 -24.28 26.27 -17.03
CA ALA A 21 -24.48 26.40 -15.56
C ALA A 21 -24.38 25.06 -14.78
N CYS A 22 -24.05 23.95 -15.44
CA CYS A 22 -23.99 22.64 -14.80
C CYS A 22 -22.61 21.97 -14.96
N SER A 23 -21.54 22.62 -14.51
CA SER A 23 -20.28 21.92 -14.31
C SER A 23 -19.31 22.69 -13.42
N SER A 24 -19.68 22.89 -12.18
CA SER A 24 -18.69 23.08 -11.14
C SER A 24 -19.06 22.19 -9.96
N ALA A 25 -19.03 20.88 -10.17
CA ALA A 25 -18.67 19.99 -9.10
C ALA A 25 -17.22 20.38 -8.75
N SER A 26 -17.05 21.29 -7.79
CA SER A 26 -15.73 21.65 -7.28
C SER A 26 -15.12 20.36 -6.73
N SER A 27 -14.17 19.80 -7.47
CA SER A 27 -13.38 18.66 -6.98
C SER A 27 -12.81 19.05 -5.62
N SER A 28 -13.03 18.26 -4.59
CA SER A 28 -12.38 18.46 -3.28
C SER A 28 -10.88 18.18 -3.32
N LEU A 29 -10.41 17.65 -4.47
CA LEU A 29 -8.98 17.43 -4.70
C LEU A 29 -8.27 18.77 -4.92
N GLY A 30 -7.09 18.88 -4.33
CA GLY A 30 -6.26 20.08 -4.40
C GLY A 30 -6.73 21.24 -3.51
N GLN A 31 -7.83 21.09 -2.77
CA GLN A 31 -8.33 22.10 -1.84
C GLN A 31 -7.86 21.81 -0.40
N TYR A 32 -7.56 22.89 0.34
CA TYR A 32 -7.26 22.80 1.76
C TYR A 32 -8.55 22.76 2.58
N HIS A 33 -8.60 21.80 3.49
CA HIS A 33 -9.66 21.64 4.48
C HIS A 33 -9.08 21.95 5.87
N GLU A 34 -9.66 22.92 6.52
CA GLU A 34 -9.18 23.45 7.78
C GLU A 34 -9.71 22.62 8.96
N GLY A 35 -8.79 22.17 9.82
CA GLY A 35 -9.06 21.64 11.14
C GLY A 35 -8.77 22.69 12.22
N ARG A 36 -8.62 22.25 13.46
CA ARG A 36 -8.25 23.17 14.57
C ARG A 36 -6.76 23.49 14.61
N ILE A 37 -5.91 22.58 14.16
CA ILE A 37 -4.46 22.66 14.24
C ILE A 37 -3.84 22.44 12.86
N LEU A 38 -4.45 21.55 12.06
CA LEU A 38 -3.92 21.11 10.80
C LEU A 38 -4.76 21.60 9.61
N LEU A 39 -4.08 21.85 8.50
CA LEU A 39 -4.69 21.95 7.17
C LEU A 39 -4.46 20.62 6.45
N LEU A 40 -5.50 20.06 5.86
CA LEU A 40 -5.45 18.83 5.07
C LEU A 40 -5.79 19.15 3.62
N ASN A 41 -4.96 18.67 2.70
CA ASN A 41 -5.22 18.69 1.28
C ASN A 41 -5.11 17.28 0.72
N VAL A 42 -6.13 16.82 0.01
CA VAL A 42 -6.08 15.58 -0.79
C VAL A 42 -5.63 15.98 -2.19
N LEU A 43 -4.37 15.71 -2.50
CA LEU A 43 -3.74 16.16 -3.75
C LEU A 43 -4.11 15.30 -4.95
N GLU A 44 -4.08 13.98 -4.74
CA GLU A 44 -4.24 12.98 -5.80
C GLU A 44 -5.01 11.78 -5.29
N MET A 45 -5.67 11.09 -6.21
CA MET A 45 -6.41 9.86 -5.95
C MET A 45 -6.29 8.95 -7.18
N ASP A 46 -5.50 7.88 -7.05
CA ASP A 46 -5.23 6.93 -8.11
C ASP A 46 -5.69 5.54 -7.75
N ARG A 47 -6.07 4.75 -8.76
CA ARG A 47 -6.51 3.36 -8.60
C ARG A 47 -5.62 2.44 -9.41
N THR A 48 -5.25 1.32 -8.82
CA THR A 48 -4.43 0.31 -9.47
C THR A 48 -4.75 -1.08 -8.91
N ASP A 49 -4.54 -2.09 -9.71
CA ASP A 49 -4.54 -3.49 -9.29
C ASP A 49 -3.23 -3.89 -8.63
N GLU A 50 -2.17 -3.11 -8.82
CA GLU A 50 -0.86 -3.37 -8.27
C GLU A 50 -0.07 -2.07 -8.08
N LEU A 51 0.58 -1.92 -6.93
CA LEU A 51 1.53 -0.85 -6.65
C LEU A 51 2.95 -1.41 -6.64
N ARG A 52 3.84 -0.83 -7.46
CA ARG A 52 5.27 -1.12 -7.48
C ARG A 52 6.06 0.14 -7.13
N TYR A 53 7.02 -0.01 -6.25
CA TYR A 53 7.88 1.10 -5.87
C TYR A 53 9.27 0.59 -5.48
N SER A 54 10.23 1.51 -5.36
CA SER A 54 11.56 1.20 -4.89
C SER A 54 11.94 2.04 -3.67
N THR A 55 12.80 1.48 -2.84
CA THR A 55 13.48 2.17 -1.75
C THR A 55 14.98 2.03 -1.93
N ILE A 56 15.72 3.01 -1.42
CA ILE A 56 17.18 2.94 -1.31
C ILE A 56 17.48 2.76 0.17
N ASP A 57 18.13 1.66 0.53
CA ASP A 57 18.54 1.43 1.90
C ASP A 57 19.80 2.24 2.27
N PRO A 58 20.19 2.28 3.56
CA PRO A 58 21.38 3.02 3.99
C PRO A 58 22.70 2.53 3.36
N GLU A 59 22.71 1.36 2.74
CA GLU A 59 23.85 0.78 2.05
C GLU A 59 23.83 1.07 0.53
N ASP A 60 22.98 2.02 0.09
CA ASP A 60 22.75 2.39 -1.31
C ASP A 60 22.22 1.23 -2.19
N VAL A 61 21.61 0.22 -1.58
CA VAL A 61 20.99 -0.89 -2.31
C VAL A 61 19.55 -0.52 -2.69
N ILE A 62 19.25 -0.60 -3.97
CA ILE A 62 17.89 -0.38 -4.48
C ILE A 62 17.08 -1.66 -4.28
N ARG A 63 16.07 -1.58 -3.43
CA ARG A 63 15.09 -2.65 -3.22
C ARG A 63 13.80 -2.32 -3.95
N LYS A 64 13.23 -3.30 -4.64
CA LYS A 64 11.96 -3.17 -5.36
C LYS A 64 10.86 -3.89 -4.62
N TRP A 65 9.74 -3.22 -4.46
CA TRP A 65 8.62 -3.66 -3.66
C TRP A 65 7.37 -3.76 -4.50
N ARG A 66 6.50 -4.68 -4.12
CA ARG A 66 5.18 -4.88 -4.70
C ARG A 66 4.13 -4.95 -3.61
N VAL A 67 3.01 -4.25 -3.81
CA VAL A 67 1.79 -4.37 -3.02
C VAL A 67 0.65 -4.69 -3.96
N GLN A 68 -0.17 -5.65 -3.61
CA GLN A 68 -1.35 -6.05 -4.35
C GLN A 68 -2.54 -6.24 -3.41
N PRO A 69 -3.78 -6.17 -3.89
CA PRO A 69 -4.95 -6.48 -3.09
C PRO A 69 -4.86 -7.89 -2.49
N SER A 70 -5.37 -8.06 -1.28
CA SER A 70 -5.35 -9.34 -0.55
C SER A 70 -6.41 -10.32 -1.05
N GLU A 71 -7.47 -9.83 -1.72
CA GLU A 71 -8.61 -10.61 -2.19
C GLU A 71 -8.95 -10.29 -3.64
N GLU A 72 -9.50 -11.27 -4.36
CA GLU A 72 -10.02 -11.09 -5.70
C GLU A 72 -11.23 -10.12 -5.69
N GLY A 73 -11.32 -9.24 -6.69
CA GLY A 73 -12.37 -8.23 -6.77
C GLY A 73 -12.08 -6.95 -6.00
N GLN A 74 -10.92 -6.85 -5.37
CA GLN A 74 -10.42 -5.62 -4.75
C GLN A 74 -9.43 -4.89 -5.66
N GLU A 75 -9.26 -3.60 -5.42
CA GLU A 75 -8.25 -2.74 -6.03
C GLU A 75 -7.57 -1.89 -4.95
N LEU A 76 -6.39 -1.38 -5.25
CA LEU A 76 -5.71 -0.41 -4.40
C LEU A 76 -6.13 0.99 -4.78
N LEU A 77 -6.58 1.77 -3.81
CA LEU A 77 -6.80 3.19 -3.92
C LEU A 77 -5.65 3.92 -3.23
N LEU A 78 -4.85 4.63 -4.01
CA LEU A 78 -3.74 5.44 -3.53
C LEU A 78 -4.23 6.87 -3.37
N MET A 79 -4.06 7.44 -2.18
CA MET A 79 -4.41 8.84 -1.93
C MET A 79 -3.17 9.59 -1.42
N ARG A 80 -2.86 10.70 -2.08
CA ARG A 80 -1.77 11.59 -1.69
C ARG A 80 -2.31 12.73 -0.86
N PHE A 81 -1.73 12.88 0.32
CA PHE A 81 -2.10 13.91 1.28
C PHE A 81 -0.97 14.91 1.46
N ARG A 82 -1.34 16.17 1.64
CA ARG A 82 -0.49 17.15 2.28
C ARG A 82 -1.14 17.58 3.59
N VAL A 83 -0.39 17.44 4.67
CA VAL A 83 -0.81 17.82 6.02
C VAL A 83 0.12 18.90 6.51
N GLU A 84 -0.42 20.06 6.90
CA GLU A 84 0.33 21.23 7.33
C GLU A 84 -0.10 21.61 8.75
N ASN A 85 0.87 21.86 9.63
CA ASN A 85 0.62 22.44 10.94
C ASN A 85 0.68 23.96 10.86
N TYR A 86 -0.46 24.63 10.95
CA TYR A 86 -0.53 26.09 10.80
C TYR A 86 -0.72 26.83 12.13
N VAL A 87 -1.03 26.14 13.24
CA VAL A 87 -1.36 26.77 14.53
C VAL A 87 -0.36 26.45 15.64
N ALA A 88 -0.13 25.16 15.89
CA ALA A 88 0.63 24.71 17.06
C ALA A 88 2.13 24.92 16.84
N LEU A 89 2.89 25.30 17.90
CA LEU A 89 4.35 25.41 17.82
C LEU A 89 4.99 24.10 17.34
N ASN A 90 4.43 22.98 17.76
CA ASN A 90 4.80 21.65 17.30
C ASN A 90 3.61 20.70 17.49
N THR A 91 3.44 19.76 16.58
CA THR A 91 2.47 18.66 16.71
C THR A 91 3.08 17.36 16.25
N VAL A 92 2.63 16.25 16.83
CA VAL A 92 3.01 14.90 16.39
C VAL A 92 1.83 14.32 15.62
N LEU A 93 2.07 14.02 14.35
CA LEU A 93 1.15 13.31 13.48
C LEU A 93 1.45 11.83 13.58
N VAL A 94 0.54 11.03 14.10
CA VAL A 94 0.64 9.57 14.07
C VAL A 94 -0.25 9.07 12.94
N ALA A 95 0.38 8.63 11.87
CA ALA A 95 -0.31 8.10 10.70
C ALA A 95 -0.29 6.56 10.74
N ASP A 96 -1.46 5.98 10.93
CA ASP A 96 -1.68 4.54 11.04
C ASP A 96 -3.01 4.14 10.37
N GLN A 97 -3.41 2.89 10.52
CA GLN A 97 -4.68 2.38 10.00
C GLN A 97 -5.93 3.02 10.62
N GLN A 98 -5.80 3.74 11.75
CA GLN A 98 -6.92 4.43 12.42
C GLN A 98 -7.01 5.91 12.03
N SER A 99 -5.99 6.42 11.38
CA SER A 99 -5.80 7.85 11.08
C SER A 99 -6.76 8.37 10.03
N VAL A 100 -7.22 7.51 9.12
CA VAL A 100 -8.12 7.87 8.04
C VAL A 100 -9.22 6.83 7.90
N VAL A 101 -10.44 7.30 7.67
CA VAL A 101 -11.57 6.46 7.29
C VAL A 101 -12.20 7.02 6.02
N LEU A 102 -12.24 6.22 4.98
CA LEU A 102 -13.02 6.49 3.77
C LEU A 102 -14.41 5.90 3.94
N GLU A 103 -15.42 6.65 3.55
CA GLU A 103 -16.81 6.19 3.50
C GLU A 103 -17.27 6.15 2.04
N GLY A 104 -17.72 4.98 1.61
CA GLY A 104 -18.34 4.78 0.31
C GLY A 104 -19.80 5.25 0.28
N PHE A 105 -20.39 5.29 -0.93
CA PHE A 105 -21.80 5.67 -1.09
C PHE A 105 -22.78 4.72 -0.39
N PHE A 106 -22.41 3.45 -0.22
CA PHE A 106 -23.22 2.45 0.47
C PHE A 106 -22.92 2.34 1.97
N GLN A 107 -22.26 3.37 2.54
CA GLN A 107 -21.89 3.45 3.97
C GLN A 107 -20.80 2.44 4.41
N ASP A 108 -20.14 1.80 3.46
CA ASP A 108 -18.98 0.98 3.76
C ASP A 108 -17.81 1.88 4.19
N ASN A 109 -17.01 1.38 5.12
CA ASN A 109 -15.87 2.11 5.66
C ASN A 109 -14.59 1.37 5.32
N TYR A 110 -13.62 2.08 4.75
CA TYR A 110 -12.31 1.56 4.38
C TYR A 110 -11.23 2.31 5.16
N ARG A 111 -10.20 1.59 5.55
CA ARG A 111 -9.05 2.12 6.29
C ARG A 111 -7.78 1.91 5.49
N PRO A 112 -6.72 2.71 5.75
CA PRO A 112 -5.43 2.45 5.13
C PRO A 112 -4.93 1.06 5.50
N ILE A 113 -4.30 0.39 4.54
CA ILE A 113 -3.52 -0.82 4.82
C ILE A 113 -2.14 -0.42 5.36
N SER A 114 -1.54 -1.28 6.19
CA SER A 114 -0.14 -1.12 6.57
C SER A 114 0.74 -1.57 5.40
N ILE A 115 1.55 -0.67 4.86
CA ILE A 115 2.45 -0.99 3.75
C ILE A 115 3.57 -1.91 4.25
N SER A 116 4.17 -1.62 5.39
CA SER A 116 5.21 -2.46 6.00
C SER A 116 4.74 -3.89 6.26
N GLY A 117 3.44 -4.08 6.56
CA GLY A 117 2.83 -5.39 6.80
C GLY A 117 2.40 -6.16 5.53
N THR A 118 2.30 -5.49 4.37
CA THR A 118 1.72 -6.08 3.14
C THR A 118 2.67 -6.13 1.96
N MET A 119 3.77 -5.40 1.98
CA MET A 119 4.72 -5.34 0.87
C MET A 119 5.47 -6.66 0.66
N PHE A 120 5.74 -6.94 -0.61
CA PHE A 120 6.59 -8.04 -1.05
C PHE A 120 7.89 -7.49 -1.64
N LEU A 121 9.03 -8.11 -1.32
CA LEU A 121 10.28 -7.84 -2.00
C LEU A 121 10.26 -8.53 -3.38
N ASP A 122 10.33 -7.74 -4.45
CA ASP A 122 10.32 -8.26 -5.81
C ASP A 122 11.72 -8.69 -6.26
N GLN A 123 11.96 -9.99 -6.25
CA GLN A 123 13.21 -10.63 -6.64
C GLN A 123 13.12 -11.36 -7.99
N ARG A 124 12.09 -11.09 -8.80
CA ARG A 124 11.98 -11.69 -10.12
C ARG A 124 13.16 -11.29 -11.01
N GLY A 125 13.66 -12.26 -11.77
CA GLY A 125 14.82 -12.08 -12.66
C GLY A 125 16.17 -12.02 -11.94
N GLN A 126 16.26 -12.26 -10.63
CA GLN A 126 17.53 -12.29 -9.89
C GLN A 126 18.19 -13.67 -9.82
N GLY A 127 17.50 -14.73 -10.26
CA GLY A 127 18.01 -16.10 -10.25
C GLY A 127 17.88 -16.82 -8.91
N GLU A 128 18.05 -16.12 -7.81
CA GLU A 128 17.89 -16.65 -6.44
C GLU A 128 17.07 -15.69 -5.58
N GLY A 129 16.21 -16.24 -4.71
CA GLY A 129 15.51 -15.53 -3.67
C GLY A 129 16.21 -15.76 -2.31
N THR A 130 16.28 -14.72 -1.47
CA THR A 130 16.92 -14.82 -0.16
C THR A 130 16.01 -14.33 0.96
N VAL A 131 15.98 -15.07 2.06
CA VAL A 131 15.30 -14.69 3.30
C VAL A 131 16.30 -14.80 4.45
N THR A 132 16.44 -13.75 5.23
CA THR A 132 17.29 -13.75 6.41
C THR A 132 16.44 -14.00 7.65
N LEU A 133 16.93 -14.85 8.55
CA LEU A 133 16.34 -15.11 9.85
C LEU A 133 17.29 -14.55 10.91
N GLU A 134 16.80 -13.69 11.78
CA GLU A 134 17.52 -13.14 12.92
C GLU A 134 16.66 -13.25 14.16
N ALA A 135 17.27 -13.63 15.29
CA ALA A 135 16.59 -13.79 16.58
C ALA A 135 15.28 -14.62 16.49
N GLY A 136 15.21 -15.53 15.50
CA GLY A 136 14.04 -16.37 15.28
C GLY A 136 12.89 -15.72 14.54
N GLU A 137 13.09 -14.54 14.00
CA GLU A 137 12.13 -13.82 13.16
C GLU A 137 12.57 -13.86 11.69
N CYS A 138 11.61 -13.90 10.78
CA CYS A 138 11.89 -13.47 9.43
C CYS A 138 12.06 -11.96 9.46
N THR A 139 13.25 -11.48 9.16
CA THR A 139 13.47 -10.04 9.00
C THR A 139 12.72 -9.50 7.78
N ASP A 140 12.91 -8.25 7.44
CA ASP A 140 12.17 -7.42 6.48
C ASP A 140 11.77 -8.05 5.14
N HIS A 141 12.22 -9.28 4.86
CA HIS A 141 12.02 -9.96 3.57
C HIS A 141 11.28 -11.29 3.67
N ALA A 142 10.42 -11.42 4.68
CA ALA A 142 9.56 -12.61 4.85
C ALA A 142 8.57 -12.83 3.68
N ARG A 143 8.31 -11.78 2.90
CA ARG A 143 7.41 -11.82 1.74
C ARG A 143 8.18 -11.55 0.46
N LEU A 144 8.23 -12.54 -0.43
CA LEU A 144 8.96 -12.48 -1.70
C LEU A 144 8.04 -12.66 -2.89
N VAL A 145 8.37 -11.98 -4.02
CA VAL A 145 7.89 -12.35 -5.35
C VAL A 145 9.06 -12.86 -6.16
N ILE A 146 8.94 -14.05 -6.70
CA ILE A 146 9.96 -14.74 -7.51
C ILE A 146 9.34 -15.32 -8.77
N ASN A 147 10.17 -15.75 -9.73
CA ASN A 147 9.74 -16.53 -10.87
C ASN A 147 9.71 -18.02 -10.54
N ALA A 148 8.85 -18.77 -11.22
CA ALA A 148 8.91 -20.23 -11.21
C ALA A 148 10.30 -20.68 -11.71
N GLY A 149 10.85 -21.70 -11.03
CA GLY A 149 12.21 -22.19 -11.26
C GLY A 149 13.28 -21.51 -10.39
N THR A 150 12.91 -20.54 -9.54
CA THR A 150 13.85 -19.85 -8.65
C THR A 150 14.11 -20.68 -7.38
N ASN A 151 15.38 -20.69 -6.96
CA ASN A 151 15.76 -21.19 -5.63
C ASN A 151 15.55 -20.09 -4.58
N VAL A 152 14.92 -20.42 -3.45
CA VAL A 152 14.89 -19.56 -2.27
C VAL A 152 15.78 -20.13 -1.20
N GLN A 153 16.66 -19.29 -0.67
CA GLN A 153 17.57 -19.62 0.41
C GLN A 153 17.16 -18.90 1.69
N TRP A 154 16.92 -19.66 2.74
CA TRP A 154 16.74 -19.14 4.09
C TRP A 154 18.05 -19.29 4.87
N THR A 155 18.56 -18.18 5.39
CA THR A 155 19.84 -18.15 6.13
C THR A 155 19.60 -17.67 7.55
N ASN A 156 19.98 -18.46 8.54
CA ASN A 156 19.93 -18.05 9.93
C ASN A 156 21.22 -17.28 10.30
N ARG A 157 21.09 -15.97 10.49
CA ARG A 157 22.17 -15.08 10.96
C ARG A 157 22.10 -14.79 12.45
N GLY A 158 21.09 -15.32 13.15
CA GLY A 158 20.97 -15.24 14.59
C GLY A 158 21.92 -16.19 15.31
N ASP A 159 21.91 -16.11 16.62
CA ASP A 159 22.71 -16.93 17.55
C ASP A 159 21.94 -18.14 18.13
N THR A 160 20.64 -18.25 17.82
CA THR A 160 19.75 -19.33 18.22
C THR A 160 19.20 -20.08 17.01
N ASN A 161 18.69 -21.30 17.24
CA ASN A 161 18.01 -22.04 16.18
C ASN A 161 16.76 -21.30 15.70
N SER A 162 16.61 -21.20 14.40
CA SER A 162 15.41 -20.72 13.75
C SER A 162 14.69 -21.87 13.06
N ALA A 163 13.40 -21.69 12.80
CA ALA A 163 12.62 -22.67 12.04
C ALA A 163 11.70 -21.96 11.04
N ILE A 164 11.51 -22.63 9.90
CA ILE A 164 10.47 -22.27 8.93
C ILE A 164 9.48 -23.44 8.87
N GLN A 165 8.20 -23.11 8.87
CA GLN A 165 7.12 -24.08 8.85
C GLN A 165 6.16 -23.76 7.70
N PHE A 166 6.00 -24.71 6.81
CA PHE A 166 5.00 -24.65 5.74
C PHE A 166 3.73 -25.40 6.16
N GLY A 167 2.61 -25.05 5.53
CA GLY A 167 1.38 -25.82 5.72
C GLY A 167 1.49 -27.24 5.17
N PRO A 168 0.60 -28.15 5.59
CA PRO A 168 0.60 -29.54 5.13
C PRO A 168 0.54 -29.64 3.60
N GLY A 169 1.46 -30.41 3.00
CA GLY A 169 1.51 -30.66 1.57
C GLY A 169 1.95 -29.49 0.70
N VAL A 170 2.37 -28.36 1.28
CA VAL A 170 2.85 -27.19 0.52
C VAL A 170 4.18 -27.47 -0.17
N LEU A 171 5.06 -28.21 0.48
CA LEU A 171 6.36 -28.67 -0.07
C LEU A 171 6.48 -30.18 0.03
N PRO A 172 5.75 -30.95 -0.81
CA PRO A 172 5.72 -32.40 -0.70
C PRO A 172 7.09 -33.05 -0.91
N ASP A 173 7.96 -32.42 -1.70
CA ASP A 173 9.28 -32.95 -2.03
C ASP A 173 10.26 -32.90 -0.84
N LEU A 174 10.04 -32.04 0.15
CA LEU A 174 10.86 -31.98 1.35
C LEU A 174 10.48 -33.02 2.41
N GLY A 175 9.29 -33.60 2.31
CA GLY A 175 8.80 -34.64 3.25
C GLY A 175 8.65 -34.18 4.70
N VAL A 176 8.89 -32.91 4.99
CA VAL A 176 8.82 -32.31 6.34
C VAL A 176 8.13 -30.94 6.25
N GLU A 177 7.28 -30.65 7.23
CA GLU A 177 6.58 -29.39 7.33
C GLU A 177 7.40 -28.32 8.10
N LEU A 178 8.28 -28.79 8.99
CA LEU A 178 9.13 -27.97 9.85
C LEU A 178 10.61 -28.17 9.52
N LEU A 179 11.26 -27.12 9.06
CA LEU A 179 12.69 -27.09 8.76
C LEU A 179 13.42 -26.26 9.83
N GLN A 180 14.30 -26.90 10.60
CA GLN A 180 15.15 -26.23 11.58
C GLN A 180 16.47 -25.80 10.95
N ILE A 181 16.88 -24.55 11.23
CA ILE A 181 18.09 -23.93 10.70
C ILE A 181 18.94 -23.48 11.88
N VAL A 182 20.07 -24.14 12.09
CA VAL A 182 21.02 -23.77 13.15
C VAL A 182 21.73 -22.45 12.81
N PRO A 183 22.29 -21.74 13.79
CA PRO A 183 23.05 -20.51 13.57
C PRO A 183 24.11 -20.67 12.48
N GLY A 184 24.14 -19.71 11.56
CA GLY A 184 25.08 -19.67 10.42
C GLY A 184 24.76 -20.62 9.27
N ALA A 185 23.74 -21.47 9.41
CA ALA A 185 23.34 -22.39 8.34
C ALA A 185 22.31 -21.79 7.40
N SER A 186 22.17 -22.41 6.23
CA SER A 186 21.17 -22.09 5.23
C SER A 186 20.46 -23.33 4.72
N ILE A 187 19.20 -23.17 4.35
CA ILE A 187 18.40 -24.18 3.64
C ILE A 187 17.92 -23.56 2.35
N THR A 188 17.94 -24.34 1.27
CA THR A 188 17.49 -23.90 -0.05
C THR A 188 16.39 -24.80 -0.57
N HIS A 189 15.34 -24.21 -1.15
CA HIS A 189 14.29 -24.95 -1.86
C HIS A 189 13.97 -24.26 -3.19
N ARG A 190 13.67 -25.05 -4.22
CA ARG A 190 13.32 -24.57 -5.56
C ARG A 190 11.82 -24.58 -5.72
N PHE A 191 11.26 -23.47 -6.20
CA PHE A 191 9.84 -23.29 -6.48
C PHE A 191 9.59 -23.39 -7.99
N ASP A 192 9.16 -24.55 -8.47
CA ASP A 192 8.97 -24.80 -9.92
C ASP A 192 7.58 -24.42 -10.42
N GLN A 193 6.59 -24.27 -9.56
CA GLN A 193 5.21 -24.02 -9.95
C GLN A 193 4.76 -22.63 -9.48
N PRO A 194 4.07 -21.85 -10.35
CA PRO A 194 3.39 -20.63 -9.92
C PRO A 194 2.37 -20.89 -8.81
N GLY A 195 2.27 -19.94 -7.87
CA GLY A 195 1.34 -20.04 -6.75
C GLY A 195 1.75 -19.21 -5.56
N THR A 196 0.93 -19.26 -4.53
CA THR A 196 1.18 -18.59 -3.26
C THR A 196 1.50 -19.60 -2.17
N PHE A 197 2.68 -19.50 -1.59
CA PHE A 197 3.20 -20.41 -0.57
C PHE A 197 3.30 -19.70 0.77
N ASN A 198 2.34 -19.99 1.66
CA ASN A 198 2.34 -19.43 3.02
C ASN A 198 3.23 -20.27 3.92
N TYR A 199 4.02 -19.60 4.75
CA TYR A 199 4.84 -20.24 5.76
C TYR A 199 4.94 -19.38 7.02
N GLN A 200 5.54 -19.90 8.06
CA GLN A 200 5.80 -19.21 9.31
C GLN A 200 7.27 -19.31 9.65
N CYS A 201 7.80 -18.23 10.23
CA CYS A 201 9.12 -18.19 10.80
C CYS A 201 9.01 -18.20 12.32
N SER A 202 9.82 -19.03 12.97
CA SER A 202 9.93 -19.07 14.43
C SER A 202 11.38 -19.26 14.84
N GLY A 203 11.72 -18.79 16.02
CA GLY A 203 13.04 -18.94 16.58
C GLY A 203 13.04 -19.56 17.95
N GLY A 204 14.22 -19.69 18.55
CA GLY A 204 14.41 -20.23 19.90
C GLY A 204 13.92 -19.34 21.04
N GLY A 205 13.15 -18.28 20.75
CA GLY A 205 12.54 -17.39 21.74
C GLY A 205 11.06 -17.72 21.98
N ASP A 206 10.48 -17.11 23.02
CA ASP A 206 9.07 -17.29 23.41
C ASP A 206 8.07 -16.49 22.51
N GLY A 207 8.54 -15.92 21.39
CA GLY A 207 7.71 -15.17 20.46
C GLY A 207 6.78 -16.06 19.62
N PRO A 208 5.58 -15.57 19.25
CA PRO A 208 4.70 -16.30 18.35
C PRO A 208 5.34 -16.42 16.96
N PRO A 209 5.08 -17.53 16.22
CA PRO A 209 5.52 -17.67 14.84
C PRO A 209 5.01 -16.50 13.97
N GLN A 210 5.88 -15.95 13.14
CA GLN A 210 5.54 -14.82 12.26
C GLN A 210 5.10 -15.33 10.87
N PRO A 211 3.99 -14.82 10.33
CA PRO A 211 3.52 -15.19 9.00
C PRO A 211 4.44 -14.64 7.91
N ALA A 212 4.71 -15.48 6.93
CA ALA A 212 5.54 -15.16 5.78
C ALA A 212 4.93 -15.74 4.50
N GLN A 213 5.35 -15.25 3.32
CA GLN A 213 4.73 -15.67 2.08
C GLN A 213 5.72 -15.58 0.90
N ILE A 214 5.66 -16.56 0.02
CA ILE A 214 6.34 -16.52 -1.27
C ILE A 214 5.28 -16.56 -2.37
N LEU A 215 5.26 -15.54 -3.20
CA LEU A 215 4.46 -15.46 -4.41
C LEU A 215 5.33 -15.89 -5.59
N VAL A 216 5.01 -16.99 -6.22
CA VAL A 216 5.73 -17.51 -7.38
C VAL A 216 4.93 -17.15 -8.62
N GLU A 217 5.50 -16.33 -9.46
CA GLU A 217 4.94 -15.93 -10.76
C GLU A 217 5.42 -16.85 -11.88
N ALA A 218 4.82 -16.73 -13.06
CA ALA A 218 5.28 -17.48 -14.24
C ALA A 218 6.77 -17.22 -14.53
N ALA A 219 7.46 -18.21 -15.12
CA ALA A 219 8.90 -18.14 -15.35
C ALA A 219 9.32 -16.95 -16.25
N ASP A 220 8.44 -16.50 -17.14
CA ASP A 220 8.63 -15.37 -18.06
C ASP A 220 8.09 -14.04 -17.51
N SER A 221 7.50 -14.03 -16.32
CA SER A 221 7.08 -12.80 -15.67
C SER A 221 8.28 -11.91 -15.38
N VAL A 222 8.24 -10.67 -15.85
CA VAL A 222 9.31 -9.71 -15.69
C VAL A 222 8.91 -8.61 -14.69
N ARG A 223 9.92 -8.16 -13.98
CA ARG A 223 9.80 -7.01 -13.11
C ARG A 223 9.62 -5.75 -13.97
N ASP A 224 8.52 -5.02 -13.77
CA ASP A 224 8.27 -3.77 -14.48
C ASP A 224 9.32 -2.72 -14.09
N LYS A 225 9.64 -1.85 -15.05
CA LYS A 225 10.63 -0.78 -14.86
C LYS A 225 10.06 0.48 -14.21
N LYS A 226 8.75 0.55 -13.99
CA LYS A 226 8.14 1.70 -13.31
C LYS A 226 8.61 1.73 -11.86
N GLU A 227 9.45 2.70 -11.56
CA GLU A 227 9.91 3.00 -10.22
C GLU A 227 9.19 4.27 -9.77
N ASN A 228 8.29 4.15 -8.81
CA ASN A 228 7.65 5.29 -8.19
C ASN A 228 8.37 5.58 -6.89
N ASN A 229 8.91 6.78 -6.77
CA ASN A 229 9.49 7.25 -5.50
C ASN A 229 8.30 7.68 -4.61
N ILE A 230 7.81 6.76 -3.78
CA ILE A 230 6.63 6.96 -2.95
C ILE A 230 7.06 7.12 -1.50
N LEU A 231 6.69 8.24 -0.89
CA LEU A 231 6.73 8.40 0.56
C LEU A 231 5.35 8.01 1.12
N PHE A 232 5.31 6.94 1.92
CA PHE A 232 4.09 6.55 2.61
C PHE A 232 3.95 7.29 3.93
N LEU A 233 2.72 7.76 4.21
CA LEU A 233 2.36 8.28 5.52
C LEU A 233 2.02 7.10 6.44
N GLU A 234 3.04 6.49 7.01
CA GLU A 234 2.94 5.42 8.00
C GLU A 234 3.98 5.67 9.11
N GLY A 235 3.52 5.76 10.36
CA GLY A 235 4.38 6.05 11.50
C GLY A 235 4.15 7.43 12.12
N SER A 236 5.14 7.92 12.87
CA SER A 236 5.08 9.18 13.60
C SER A 236 5.92 10.25 12.93
N PHE A 237 5.32 11.41 12.73
CA PHE A 237 5.94 12.57 12.10
C PHE A 237 5.86 13.77 13.01
N ASN A 238 6.98 14.43 13.23
CA ASN A 238 7.03 15.67 13.98
C ASN A 238 6.82 16.84 13.01
N LEU A 239 5.77 17.65 13.23
CA LEU A 239 5.41 18.79 12.41
C LEU A 239 5.52 20.09 13.23
N PRO A 240 6.65 20.81 13.15
CA PRO A 240 6.75 22.18 13.63
C PRO A 240 5.72 23.09 12.97
N LYS A 241 5.44 24.24 13.60
CA LYS A 241 4.56 25.25 13.03
C LYS A 241 5.04 25.67 11.63
N ASP A 242 4.08 25.91 10.73
CA ASP A 242 4.30 26.33 9.35
C ASP A 242 5.11 25.32 8.51
N THR A 243 5.11 24.03 8.91
CA THR A 243 5.69 22.94 8.13
C THR A 243 4.61 21.97 7.67
N SER A 244 4.89 21.27 6.58
CA SER A 244 3.99 20.28 6.01
C SER A 244 4.71 18.96 5.71
N ILE A 245 3.96 17.87 5.72
CA ILE A 245 4.37 16.58 5.18
C ILE A 245 3.47 16.23 4.00
N ASP A 246 4.08 15.62 2.98
CA ASP A 246 3.41 15.20 1.75
C ASP A 246 3.70 13.70 1.56
N GLY A 247 2.65 12.89 1.40
CA GLY A 247 2.85 11.46 1.24
C GLY A 247 1.56 10.70 0.96
N TRP A 248 1.70 9.40 0.76
CA TRP A 248 0.65 8.53 0.29
C TRP A 248 0.13 7.61 1.39
N MET A 249 -1.17 7.35 1.36
CA MET A 249 -1.82 6.24 2.05
C MET A 249 -2.49 5.35 1.02
N VAL A 250 -2.47 4.05 1.26
CA VAL A 250 -3.05 3.03 0.38
C VAL A 250 -4.23 2.37 1.08
N PHE A 251 -5.32 2.21 0.36
CA PHE A 251 -6.53 1.55 0.83
C PHE A 251 -6.83 0.38 -0.10
N GLU A 252 -7.33 -0.70 0.45
CA GLU A 252 -7.89 -1.80 -0.31
C GLU A 252 -9.41 -1.66 -0.33
N ILE A 253 -10.00 -1.60 -1.53
CA ILE A 253 -11.41 -1.34 -1.74
C ILE A 253 -11.97 -2.22 -2.85
N PRO A 254 -13.27 -2.60 -2.85
CA PRO A 254 -13.90 -3.28 -3.96
C PRO A 254 -13.80 -2.45 -5.26
N ILE A 255 -13.53 -3.14 -6.37
CA ILE A 255 -13.44 -2.50 -7.70
C ILE A 255 -14.69 -1.67 -7.98
N GLY A 256 -14.48 -0.43 -8.42
CA GLY A 256 -15.57 0.49 -8.77
C GLY A 256 -16.24 1.19 -7.58
N THR A 257 -15.74 1.03 -6.36
CA THR A 257 -16.25 1.75 -5.17
C THR A 257 -16.16 3.26 -5.39
N LYS A 258 -17.27 3.96 -5.15
CA LYS A 258 -17.32 5.43 -5.18
C LYS A 258 -17.15 5.96 -3.75
N ILE A 259 -16.12 6.78 -3.55
CA ILE A 259 -15.85 7.42 -2.27
C ILE A 259 -16.72 8.67 -2.13
N LYS A 260 -17.37 8.81 -0.97
CA LYS A 260 -18.25 9.92 -0.63
C LYS A 260 -17.58 10.89 0.32
N THR A 261 -16.94 10.37 1.38
CA THR A 261 -16.28 11.19 2.38
C THR A 261 -14.98 10.55 2.84
N LEU A 262 -14.06 11.41 3.27
CA LEU A 262 -12.84 11.05 3.98
C LEU A 262 -12.89 11.73 5.35
N ARG A 263 -12.64 10.98 6.41
CA ARG A 263 -12.48 11.47 7.77
C ARG A 263 -11.03 11.27 8.22
N TRP A 264 -10.34 12.37 8.39
CA TRP A 264 -8.99 12.43 8.94
C TRP A 264 -9.05 12.54 10.46
N ARG A 265 -8.23 11.78 11.19
CA ARG A 265 -8.21 11.73 12.66
C ARG A 265 -6.81 11.84 13.27
N ALA A 266 -5.76 11.81 12.48
CA ALA A 266 -4.39 11.93 12.97
C ALA A 266 -4.08 13.38 13.39
N GLY A 267 -3.92 13.62 14.68
CA GLY A 267 -3.58 14.93 15.25
C GLY A 267 -4.69 15.98 15.19
N ASP A 268 -5.73 15.78 14.37
CA ASP A 268 -6.89 16.67 14.24
C ASP A 268 -8.09 15.88 13.68
N SER A 269 -9.28 16.52 13.60
CA SER A 269 -10.48 15.91 13.02
C SER A 269 -10.98 16.74 11.86
N ILE A 270 -10.74 16.25 10.63
CA ILE A 270 -11.10 16.93 9.39
C ILE A 270 -11.94 16.00 8.52
N THR A 271 -13.01 16.55 7.90
CA THR A 271 -13.86 15.79 6.97
C THR A 271 -13.82 16.42 5.59
N VAL A 272 -13.45 15.62 4.60
CA VAL A 272 -13.47 15.98 3.17
C VAL A 272 -14.63 15.27 2.51
N ARG A 273 -15.40 15.95 1.66
CA ARG A 273 -16.50 15.38 0.87
C ARG A 273 -16.13 15.45 -0.61
N PHE A 274 -16.28 14.31 -1.30
CA PHE A 274 -16.01 14.17 -2.73
C PHE A 274 -17.27 14.25 -3.58
#